data_76b04f2db89912edfb35f310b1572d74
#
_entry.id   76b04f2db89912edfb35f310b1572d74
#
_cell.length_a   1.000
_cell.length_b   1.000
_cell.length_c   1.000
_cell.angle_alpha   90.00
_cell.angle_beta   90.00
_cell.angle_gamma   90.00
#
_symmetry.space_group_name_H-M   'P 1'
#
loop_
_entity.id
_entity.type
_entity.pdbx_description
1 polymer ?
#
loop_
_entity_poly.entity_id
_entity_poly.type
_entity_poly.pdbx_seq_one_letter_code
_entity_poly.pdbx_strand_id
1 'polypeptide(L)'
;MNILLVEDNPGDVRLTLEAFESTDSEIKFHTVTDGEEAAEYVDRDDGALEIHPDIILLDLNLPRVDGFTFLEHLKRDLDYPPPPVLVLSSSKTESDIRESYERAANAYLTKPRSPDEFDSLAQAIEDFWIESAQHPPAPS
;
A
#
# COMPACT_ATOMS: atom_id res chain seq x y z
N MET A 1 8.54 -1.06 11.39
CA MET A 1 7.34 -0.96 10.52
C MET A 1 7.75 -1.11 9.07
N ASN A 2 7.15 -2.03 8.37
CA ASN A 2 7.48 -2.35 6.99
C ASN A 2 6.30 -2.00 6.09
N ILE A 3 6.55 -1.24 5.03
CA ILE A 3 5.51 -0.82 4.09
C ILE A 3 5.86 -1.32 2.70
N LEU A 4 4.92 -2.01 2.06
CA LEU A 4 5.02 -2.36 0.66
C LEU A 4 4.39 -1.23 -0.15
N LEU A 5 5.20 -0.57 -0.98
CA LEU A 5 4.74 0.49 -1.87
C LEU A 5 4.64 -0.06 -3.29
N VAL A 6 3.43 -0.07 -3.83
CA VAL A 6 3.15 -0.55 -5.19
C VAL A 6 2.88 0.67 -6.06
N GLU A 7 3.90 1.09 -6.81
CA GLU A 7 3.88 2.33 -7.57
C GLU A 7 4.88 2.25 -8.73
N ASP A 8 4.44 2.55 -9.94
CA ASP A 8 5.30 2.49 -11.13
C ASP A 8 5.96 3.83 -11.50
N ASN A 9 5.50 4.93 -10.94
CA ASN A 9 6.05 6.25 -11.24
C ASN A 9 7.22 6.58 -10.30
N PRO A 10 8.47 6.67 -10.83
CA PRO A 10 9.64 6.92 -9.97
C PRO A 10 9.55 8.24 -9.20
N GLY A 11 8.95 9.27 -9.77
CA GLY A 11 8.77 10.56 -9.10
C GLY A 11 7.85 10.44 -7.89
N ASP A 12 6.76 9.70 -8.03
CA ASP A 12 5.81 9.49 -6.93
C ASP A 12 6.41 8.59 -5.85
N VAL A 13 7.19 7.58 -6.23
CA VAL A 13 7.94 6.77 -5.27
C VAL A 13 8.84 7.66 -4.43
N ARG A 14 9.61 8.51 -5.07
CA ARG A 14 10.55 9.39 -4.38
C ARG A 14 9.83 10.34 -3.41
N LEU A 15 8.75 10.97 -3.86
CA LEU A 15 7.98 11.89 -3.01
C LEU A 15 7.38 11.17 -1.80
N THR A 16 6.91 9.94 -1.99
CA THR A 16 6.37 9.14 -0.90
C THR A 16 7.46 8.81 0.12
N LEU A 17 8.61 8.32 -0.34
CA LEU A 17 9.70 7.96 0.56
C LEU A 17 10.21 9.18 1.33
N GLU A 18 10.40 10.31 0.65
CA GLU A 18 10.85 11.55 1.30
C GLU A 18 9.84 12.06 2.34
N ALA A 19 8.55 11.94 2.04
CA ALA A 19 7.50 12.39 2.97
C ALA A 19 7.54 11.59 4.28
N PHE A 20 7.73 10.27 4.20
CA PHE A 20 7.78 9.44 5.39
C PHE A 20 9.09 9.59 6.18
N GLU A 21 10.17 10.06 5.55
CA GLU A 21 11.42 10.35 6.26
C GLU A 21 11.23 11.45 7.30
N SER A 22 10.26 12.35 7.11
CA SER A 22 10.00 13.44 8.05
C SER A 22 9.10 13.03 9.22
N THR A 23 8.61 11.80 9.24
CA THR A 23 7.82 11.30 10.36
C THR A 23 8.71 10.71 11.44
N ASP A 24 8.18 10.51 12.65
CA ASP A 24 8.94 10.02 13.80
C ASP A 24 9.15 8.51 13.79
N SER A 25 8.46 7.79 12.93
CA SER A 25 8.51 6.33 12.92
C SER A 25 9.65 5.80 12.06
N GLU A 26 10.28 4.71 12.50
CA GLU A 26 11.22 3.98 11.66
C GLU A 26 10.44 3.13 10.66
N ILE A 27 10.57 3.44 9.39
CA ILE A 27 9.84 2.76 8.34
C ILE A 27 10.82 2.22 7.30
N LYS A 28 10.66 0.95 6.97
CA LYS A 28 11.38 0.33 5.86
C LYS A 28 10.41 0.11 4.71
N PHE A 29 10.75 0.60 3.55
CA PHE A 29 9.94 0.45 2.36
C PHE A 29 10.48 -0.65 1.46
N HIS A 30 9.55 -1.45 0.92
CA HIS A 30 9.80 -2.30 -0.23
C HIS A 30 8.95 -1.76 -1.37
N THR A 31 9.60 -1.44 -2.48
CA THR A 31 8.90 -0.86 -3.62
C THR A 31 8.84 -1.89 -4.75
N VAL A 32 7.65 -2.10 -5.28
CA VAL A 32 7.42 -2.88 -6.49
C VAL A 32 6.69 -2.02 -7.50
N THR A 33 6.83 -2.31 -8.78
CA THR A 33 6.40 -1.42 -9.84
C THR A 33 5.17 -1.88 -10.60
N ASP A 34 4.67 -3.09 -10.33
CA ASP A 34 3.43 -3.58 -10.94
C ASP A 34 2.71 -4.56 -10.03
N GLY A 35 1.47 -4.90 -10.41
CA GLY A 35 0.65 -5.79 -9.61
C GLY A 35 1.14 -7.23 -9.60
N GLU A 36 1.85 -7.67 -10.64
CA GLU A 36 2.41 -9.01 -10.68
C GLU A 36 3.53 -9.16 -9.65
N GLU A 37 4.47 -8.20 -9.60
CA GLU A 37 5.51 -8.18 -8.57
C GLU A 37 4.92 -8.12 -7.17
N ALA A 38 3.85 -7.32 -7.00
CA ALA A 38 3.19 -7.19 -5.70
C ALA A 38 2.58 -8.52 -5.27
N ALA A 39 1.90 -9.23 -6.17
CA ALA A 39 1.32 -10.53 -5.87
C ALA A 39 2.40 -11.55 -5.52
N GLU A 40 3.48 -11.61 -6.28
CA GLU A 40 4.61 -12.49 -5.98
C GLU A 40 5.22 -12.18 -4.62
N TYR A 41 5.32 -10.90 -4.27
CA TYR A 41 5.88 -10.48 -3.00
C TYR A 41 5.04 -11.00 -1.82
N VAL A 42 3.73 -10.82 -1.86
CA VAL A 42 2.86 -11.23 -0.76
C VAL A 42 2.65 -12.74 -0.70
N ASP A 43 2.87 -13.46 -1.80
CA ASP A 43 2.73 -14.92 -1.84
C ASP A 43 3.92 -15.66 -1.26
N ARG A 44 4.99 -14.97 -0.92
CA ARG A 44 6.16 -15.61 -0.32
C ARG A 44 5.88 -15.98 1.12
N ASP A 45 5.40 -17.19 1.32
CA ASP A 45 5.10 -17.73 2.65
C ASP A 45 6.10 -18.80 3.08
N ASP A 46 7.15 -19.02 2.30
CA ASP A 46 8.10 -20.10 2.48
C ASP A 46 9.26 -19.78 3.45
N GLY A 47 9.15 -18.69 4.18
CA GLY A 47 10.22 -18.23 5.07
C GLY A 47 11.31 -17.43 4.36
N ALA A 48 11.24 -17.31 3.02
CA ALA A 48 12.16 -16.48 2.26
C ALA A 48 11.79 -14.99 2.36
N LEU A 49 10.61 -14.66 2.84
CA LEU A 49 10.18 -13.29 3.05
C LEU A 49 10.80 -12.77 4.34
N GLU A 50 11.91 -12.04 4.22
CA GLU A 50 12.59 -11.48 5.37
C GLU A 50 11.76 -10.43 6.08
N ILE A 51 10.91 -9.72 5.33
CA ILE A 51 10.11 -8.62 5.84
C ILE A 51 8.67 -8.80 5.38
N HIS A 52 7.78 -9.00 6.36
CA HIS A 52 6.35 -9.04 6.11
C HIS A 52 5.81 -7.61 6.15
N PRO A 53 5.09 -7.13 5.13
CA PRO A 53 4.57 -5.78 5.17
C PRO A 53 3.49 -5.60 6.23
N ASP A 54 3.57 -4.50 6.94
CA ASP A 54 2.56 -4.12 7.94
C ASP A 54 1.44 -3.29 7.30
N ILE A 55 1.78 -2.57 6.23
CA ILE A 55 0.83 -1.75 5.46
C ILE A 55 1.21 -1.85 3.99
N ILE A 56 0.21 -1.84 3.12
CA ILE A 56 0.40 -1.78 1.67
C ILE A 56 -0.15 -0.43 1.18
N LEU A 57 0.71 0.36 0.51
CA LEU A 57 0.28 1.57 -0.21
C LEU A 57 0.20 1.20 -1.68
N LEU A 58 -0.97 1.35 -2.27
CA LEU A 58 -1.25 0.84 -3.61
C LEU A 58 -1.77 1.91 -4.55
N ASP A 59 -1.05 2.12 -5.67
CA ASP A 59 -1.59 2.87 -6.80
C ASP A 59 -2.44 1.93 -7.66
N LEU A 60 -3.61 2.38 -8.10
CA LEU A 60 -4.49 1.56 -8.94
C LEU A 60 -4.02 1.48 -10.39
N ASN A 61 -3.36 2.51 -10.89
CA ASN A 61 -2.94 2.58 -12.29
C ASN A 61 -1.55 1.97 -12.49
N LEU A 62 -1.49 0.65 -12.50
CA LEU A 62 -0.25 -0.10 -12.64
C LEU A 62 -0.18 -0.79 -14.00
N PRO A 63 1.03 -0.97 -14.56
CA PRO A 63 1.20 -1.78 -15.76
C PRO A 63 0.99 -3.27 -15.47
N ARG A 64 0.79 -4.04 -16.50
CA ARG A 64 0.57 -5.50 -16.47
C ARG A 64 -0.66 -5.88 -15.67
N VAL A 65 -0.48 -6.22 -14.40
CA VAL A 65 -1.60 -6.53 -13.49
C VAL A 65 -1.94 -5.27 -12.73
N ASP A 66 -3.15 -4.76 -12.90
CA ASP A 66 -3.55 -3.50 -12.28
C ASP A 66 -3.85 -3.64 -10.78
N GLY A 67 -4.10 -2.50 -10.14
CA GLY A 67 -4.34 -2.48 -8.71
C GLY A 67 -5.59 -3.23 -8.28
N PHE A 68 -6.65 -3.20 -9.08
CA PHE A 68 -7.88 -3.95 -8.75
C PHE A 68 -7.65 -5.45 -8.76
N THR A 69 -6.87 -5.94 -9.72
CA THR A 69 -6.53 -7.36 -9.80
C THR A 69 -5.69 -7.78 -8.59
N PHE A 70 -4.76 -6.94 -8.18
CA PHE A 70 -3.97 -7.19 -6.99
C PHE A 70 -4.84 -7.22 -5.72
N LEU A 71 -5.77 -6.28 -5.58
CA LEU A 71 -6.72 -6.27 -4.46
C LEU A 71 -7.55 -7.55 -4.41
N GLU A 72 -8.01 -8.02 -5.57
CA GLU A 72 -8.77 -9.27 -5.65
C GLU A 72 -7.92 -10.45 -5.19
N HIS A 73 -6.66 -10.48 -5.58
CA HIS A 73 -5.72 -11.51 -5.14
C HIS A 73 -5.57 -11.52 -3.62
N LEU A 74 -5.44 -10.36 -2.99
CA LEU A 74 -5.35 -10.26 -1.54
C LEU A 74 -6.60 -10.77 -0.84
N LYS A 75 -7.75 -10.55 -1.44
CA LYS A 75 -9.02 -10.94 -0.85
C LYS A 75 -9.29 -12.43 -0.94
N ARG A 76 -8.92 -13.06 -2.07
CA ARG A 76 -9.32 -14.45 -2.38
C ARG A 76 -8.23 -15.50 -2.23
N ASP A 77 -6.99 -15.12 -2.51
CA ASP A 77 -5.93 -16.10 -2.71
C ASP A 77 -4.94 -16.22 -1.57
N LEU A 78 -4.92 -15.27 -0.64
CA LEU A 78 -4.01 -15.34 0.51
C LEU A 78 -4.52 -16.31 1.57
N ASP A 79 -3.59 -17.06 2.16
CA ASP A 79 -3.88 -18.02 3.24
C ASP A 79 -3.92 -17.36 4.62
N TYR A 80 -3.66 -16.07 4.70
CA TYR A 80 -3.63 -15.33 5.95
C TYR A 80 -4.31 -13.96 5.75
N PRO A 81 -4.73 -13.29 6.84
CA PRO A 81 -5.34 -11.97 6.71
C PRO A 81 -4.37 -10.98 6.07
N PRO A 82 -4.78 -10.28 5.02
CA PRO A 82 -3.87 -9.32 4.37
C PRO A 82 -3.60 -8.14 5.30
N PRO A 83 -2.41 -7.49 5.16
CA PRO A 83 -2.17 -6.22 5.84
C PRO A 83 -3.16 -5.17 5.35
N PRO A 84 -3.37 -4.09 6.11
CA PRO A 84 -4.20 -2.98 5.64
C PRO A 84 -3.70 -2.43 4.31
N VAL A 85 -4.61 -2.23 3.37
CA VAL A 85 -4.30 -1.67 2.06
C VAL A 85 -4.88 -0.27 1.96
N LEU A 86 -4.01 0.70 1.74
CA LEU A 86 -4.38 2.09 1.54
C LEU A 86 -4.17 2.41 0.07
N VAL A 87 -5.27 2.65 -0.65
CA VAL A 87 -5.21 2.97 -2.07
C VAL A 87 -4.93 4.45 -2.25
N LEU A 88 -3.94 4.78 -3.08
CA LEU A 88 -3.64 6.14 -3.48
C LEU A 88 -3.96 6.26 -4.96
N SER A 89 -4.94 7.10 -5.31
CA SER A 89 -5.35 7.25 -6.70
C SER A 89 -5.72 8.68 -7.03
N SER A 90 -5.41 9.10 -8.26
CA SER A 90 -5.89 10.38 -8.77
C SER A 90 -7.36 10.33 -9.19
N SER A 91 -7.92 9.14 -9.37
CA SER A 91 -9.34 8.98 -9.69
C SER A 91 -10.22 9.29 -8.47
N LYS A 92 -11.30 10.03 -8.71
CA LYS A 92 -12.29 10.35 -7.68
C LYS A 92 -13.68 9.81 -8.05
N THR A 93 -13.76 8.89 -9.00
CA THR A 93 -15.04 8.34 -9.42
C THR A 93 -15.61 7.42 -8.36
N GLU A 94 -16.94 7.46 -8.18
CA GLU A 94 -17.60 6.57 -7.23
C GLU A 94 -17.38 5.11 -7.58
N SER A 95 -17.31 4.81 -8.88
CA SER A 95 -17.07 3.45 -9.36
C SER A 95 -15.73 2.89 -8.86
N ASP A 96 -14.65 3.66 -9.02
CA ASP A 96 -13.32 3.23 -8.57
C ASP A 96 -13.25 3.09 -7.06
N ILE A 97 -13.84 4.02 -6.33
CA ILE A 97 -13.88 4.00 -4.88
C ILE A 97 -14.63 2.75 -4.39
N ARG A 98 -15.83 2.53 -4.94
CA ARG A 98 -16.66 1.37 -4.57
C ARG A 98 -15.94 0.07 -4.87
N GLU A 99 -15.39 -0.05 -6.06
CA GLU A 99 -14.71 -1.26 -6.50
C GLU A 99 -13.51 -1.59 -5.62
N SER A 100 -12.77 -0.56 -5.18
CA SER A 100 -11.65 -0.75 -4.27
C SER A 100 -12.10 -1.33 -2.93
N TYR A 101 -13.14 -0.78 -2.32
CA TYR A 101 -13.65 -1.28 -1.04
C TYR A 101 -14.30 -2.65 -1.14
N GLU A 102 -14.95 -2.95 -2.25
CA GLU A 102 -15.55 -4.27 -2.48
C GLU A 102 -14.49 -5.37 -2.57
N ARG A 103 -13.25 -5.01 -2.93
CA ARG A 103 -12.17 -5.98 -2.99
C ARG A 103 -11.46 -6.11 -1.64
N ALA A 104 -10.40 -5.37 -1.40
CA ALA A 104 -9.66 -5.53 -0.16
C ALA A 104 -9.12 -4.21 0.40
N ALA A 105 -9.49 -3.07 -0.19
CA ALA A 105 -8.99 -1.79 0.28
C ALA A 105 -9.58 -1.43 1.64
N ASN A 106 -8.73 -0.96 2.53
CA ASN A 106 -9.13 -0.49 3.86
C ASN A 106 -9.39 1.02 3.85
N ALA A 107 -8.76 1.74 2.93
CA ALA A 107 -9.01 3.16 2.73
C ALA A 107 -8.69 3.54 1.28
N TYR A 108 -9.36 4.56 0.79
CA TYR A 108 -9.13 5.12 -0.53
C TYR A 108 -8.78 6.59 -0.36
N LEU A 109 -7.57 6.95 -0.74
CA LEU A 109 -7.05 8.28 -0.54
C LEU A 109 -6.72 8.93 -1.87
N THR A 110 -6.96 10.23 -1.98
CA THR A 110 -6.59 10.99 -3.17
C THR A 110 -5.08 11.12 -3.23
N LYS A 111 -4.51 10.82 -4.40
CA LYS A 111 -3.07 10.94 -4.61
C LYS A 111 -2.66 12.40 -4.50
N PRO A 112 -1.65 12.72 -3.67
CA PRO A 112 -1.22 14.12 -3.50
C PRO A 112 -0.62 14.69 -4.79
N ARG A 113 -0.66 16.02 -4.92
CA ARG A 113 -0.17 16.74 -6.10
C ARG A 113 1.07 17.57 -5.84
N SER A 114 1.48 17.73 -4.60
CA SER A 114 2.63 18.53 -4.22
C SER A 114 3.40 17.85 -3.10
N PRO A 115 4.70 18.20 -2.91
CA PRO A 115 5.46 17.67 -1.79
C PRO A 115 4.82 17.93 -0.44
N ASP A 116 4.23 19.11 -0.23
CA ASP A 116 3.56 19.43 1.03
C ASP A 116 2.35 18.55 1.28
N GLU A 117 1.58 18.23 0.24
CA GLU A 117 0.45 17.32 0.35
C GLU A 117 0.90 15.88 0.63
N PHE A 118 2.04 15.45 0.06
CA PHE A 118 2.63 14.16 0.39
C PHE A 118 3.05 14.10 1.86
N ASP A 119 3.65 15.17 2.38
CA ASP A 119 4.04 15.26 3.78
C ASP A 119 2.82 15.17 4.70
N SER A 120 1.74 15.86 4.37
CA SER A 120 0.50 15.80 5.14
C SER A 120 -0.11 14.41 5.14
N LEU A 121 -0.08 13.75 3.99
CA LEU A 121 -0.59 12.38 3.87
C LEU A 121 0.25 11.41 4.72
N ALA A 122 1.57 11.51 4.64
CA ALA A 122 2.46 10.66 5.41
C ALA A 122 2.22 10.82 6.92
N GLN A 123 2.03 12.06 7.38
CA GLN A 123 1.76 12.34 8.79
C GLN A 123 0.42 11.73 9.22
N ALA A 124 -0.61 11.84 8.38
CA ALA A 124 -1.91 11.27 8.67
C ALA A 124 -1.85 9.74 8.75
N ILE A 125 -1.11 9.11 7.85
CA ILE A 125 -0.94 7.66 7.86
C ILE A 125 -0.19 7.22 9.12
N GLU A 126 0.85 7.95 9.49
CA GLU A 126 1.58 7.66 10.72
C GLU A 126 0.69 7.77 11.94
N ASP A 127 -0.05 8.85 12.07
CA ASP A 127 -0.87 9.10 13.26
C ASP A 127 -1.96 8.04 13.44
N PHE A 128 -2.60 7.62 12.38
CA PHE A 128 -3.71 6.67 12.47
C PHE A 128 -3.26 5.22 12.28
N TRP A 129 -2.57 4.95 11.16
CA TRP A 129 -2.32 3.56 10.76
C TRP A 129 -1.08 2.95 11.40
N ILE A 130 -0.10 3.76 11.75
CA ILE A 130 1.14 3.26 12.35
C ILE A 130 1.05 3.26 13.87
N GLU A 131 0.66 4.39 14.46
CA GLU A 131 0.66 4.53 15.92
C GLU A 131 -0.64 4.10 16.61
N SER A 132 -1.79 4.26 15.96
CA SER A 132 -3.08 4.04 16.60
C SER A 132 -3.77 2.73 16.24
N ALA A 133 -3.66 2.27 15.00
CA ALA A 133 -4.39 1.09 14.54
C ALA A 133 -3.73 -0.21 14.98
N GLN A 134 -4.56 -1.24 15.24
CA GLN A 134 -4.07 -2.59 15.44
C GLN A 134 -4.02 -3.30 14.09
N HIS A 135 -2.93 -3.96 13.80
CA HIS A 135 -2.72 -4.63 12.54
C HIS A 135 -2.98 -6.13 12.65
N PRO A 136 -3.38 -6.80 11.55
CA PRO A 136 -3.46 -8.26 11.57
C PRO A 136 -2.10 -8.86 11.91
N PRO A 137 -2.06 -9.96 12.67
CA PRO A 137 -0.77 -10.60 12.96
C PRO A 137 -0.16 -11.17 11.68
N ALA A 138 1.17 -11.14 11.62
CA ALA A 138 1.89 -11.75 10.53
C ALA A 138 1.67 -13.27 10.52
N PRO A 139 1.77 -13.93 9.36
CA PRO A 139 1.69 -15.38 9.32
C PRO A 139 2.82 -16.01 10.11
N SER A 140 2.50 -17.09 10.83
CA SER A 140 3.47 -17.80 11.66
C SER A 140 4.28 -18.82 10.87
#